data_f7374bb5e7b7aed39ff520331f4b11ed
#
_entry.id   f7374bb5e7b7aed39ff520331f4b11ed
#
_cell.length_a   1.000
_cell.length_b   1.000
_cell.length_c   1.000
_cell.angle_alpha   90.00
_cell.angle_beta   90.00
_cell.angle_gamma   90.00
#
_symmetry.space_group_name_H-M   'P 1'
#
loop_
_entity.id
_entity.type
_entity.pdbx_description
1 polymer ?
#
loop_
_entity_poly.entity_id
_entity_poly.type
_entity_poly.pdbx_seq_one_letter_code
_entity_poly.pdbx_strand_id
1 'polypeptide(L)'
;QLLNKLSSKAGDIDRQKRKDLIHKTKSAWLQMLTSLDHEEDDPGTVWNKEARKRDSDRMSPRKAWRAIQAGMPEDVIISSDIGNNCAIGNAYPTFEKGRKYLAPGLFGPCGYGFPSILGAKIGCPSTPVIGFAGDGAFGISMNEMSSCARKEWPAITMVIFRNYQWGAEKRNSILWFDDNFVGTELDPELSYAKIAEACGSKGVLVKTQVELTEAIKVSCEEQQ
;
A
#
# COMPACT_ATOMS: atom_id res chain seq x y z
N GLN A 1 26.96 29.08 -16.19
CA GLN A 1 28.26 28.62 -15.72
C GLN A 1 28.22 27.30 -14.96
N LEU A 2 27.26 27.07 -14.03
CA LEU A 2 27.11 25.81 -13.27
C LEU A 2 26.74 24.62 -14.17
N LEU A 3 25.83 24.82 -15.12
CA LEU A 3 25.42 23.81 -16.10
C LEU A 3 26.58 23.42 -17.04
N ASN A 4 27.41 24.36 -17.46
CA ASN A 4 28.57 24.08 -18.27
C ASN A 4 29.67 23.34 -17.49
N LYS A 5 29.83 23.64 -16.19
CA LYS A 5 30.77 22.88 -15.32
C LYS A 5 30.26 21.46 -15.01
N LEU A 6 28.94 21.27 -14.96
CA LEU A 6 28.34 19.94 -14.78
C LEU A 6 28.42 19.11 -16.06
N SER A 7 28.23 19.71 -17.24
CA SER A 7 28.35 19.00 -18.51
C SER A 7 29.79 18.59 -18.83
N SER A 8 30.81 19.36 -18.40
CA SER A 8 32.22 18.99 -18.58
C SER A 8 32.72 17.94 -17.58
N LYS A 9 32.02 17.73 -16.47
CA LYS A 9 32.28 16.69 -15.47
C LYS A 9 31.44 15.43 -15.63
N ALA A 10 30.36 15.48 -16.42
CA ALA A 10 29.64 14.30 -16.85
C ALA A 10 30.54 13.60 -17.90
N GLY A 11 31.51 12.84 -17.44
CA GLY A 11 32.22 11.89 -18.30
C GLY A 11 31.18 11.07 -19.07
N ASP A 12 31.54 10.50 -20.19
CA ASP A 12 30.69 9.64 -21.02
C ASP A 12 30.01 8.57 -20.14
N ILE A 13 28.84 8.93 -19.65
CA ILE A 13 28.01 7.96 -18.97
C ILE A 13 27.54 7.01 -20.06
N ASP A 14 28.10 5.82 -20.07
CA ASP A 14 27.66 4.75 -20.95
C ASP A 14 26.19 4.42 -20.61
N ARG A 15 25.29 5.13 -21.31
CA ARG A 15 23.84 5.03 -21.11
C ARG A 15 23.34 3.62 -21.35
N GLN A 16 23.98 2.89 -22.25
CA GLN A 16 23.61 1.51 -22.52
C GLN A 16 23.96 0.61 -21.34
N LYS A 17 25.18 0.70 -20.84
CA LYS A 17 25.62 -0.04 -19.65
C LYS A 17 24.76 0.22 -18.43
N ARG A 18 24.34 1.48 -18.25
CA ARG A 18 23.40 1.84 -17.17
C ARG A 18 22.01 1.22 -17.36
N LYS A 19 21.48 1.22 -18.59
CA LYS A 19 20.20 0.57 -18.91
C LYS A 19 20.26 -0.93 -18.65
N ASP A 20 21.35 -1.57 -19.07
CA ASP A 20 21.55 -3.01 -18.90
C ASP A 20 21.64 -3.36 -17.41
N LEU A 21 22.34 -2.55 -16.61
CA LEU A 21 22.41 -2.72 -15.16
C LEU A 21 21.03 -2.56 -14.50
N ILE A 22 20.27 -1.54 -14.88
CA ILE A 22 18.90 -1.33 -14.36
C ILE A 22 18.01 -2.53 -14.72
N HIS A 23 18.07 -2.99 -15.97
CA HIS A 23 17.28 -4.11 -16.44
C HIS A 23 17.64 -5.41 -15.68
N LYS A 24 18.92 -5.69 -15.54
CA LYS A 24 19.44 -6.84 -14.77
C LYS A 24 18.96 -6.79 -13.30
N THR A 25 19.10 -5.63 -12.67
CA THR A 25 18.70 -5.44 -11.27
C THR A 25 17.19 -5.58 -11.08
N LYS A 26 16.39 -4.99 -11.99
CA LYS A 26 14.92 -5.14 -11.99
C LYS A 26 14.50 -6.61 -12.15
N SER A 27 15.12 -7.32 -13.07
CA SER A 27 14.84 -8.75 -13.31
C SER A 27 15.18 -9.60 -12.08
N ALA A 28 16.33 -9.39 -11.47
CA ALA A 28 16.74 -10.09 -10.26
C ALA A 28 15.79 -9.81 -9.07
N TRP A 29 15.38 -8.54 -8.94
CA TRP A 29 14.39 -8.14 -7.93
C TRP A 29 13.05 -8.83 -8.12
N LEU A 30 12.53 -8.85 -9.35
CA LEU A 30 11.26 -9.52 -9.66
C LEU A 30 11.33 -11.05 -9.41
N GLN A 31 12.47 -11.68 -9.75
CA GLN A 31 12.68 -13.10 -9.44
C GLN A 31 12.67 -13.35 -7.93
N MET A 32 13.35 -12.49 -7.16
CA MET A 32 13.35 -12.58 -5.70
C MET A 32 11.93 -12.41 -5.13
N LEU A 33 11.15 -11.43 -5.60
CA LEU A 33 9.76 -11.27 -5.16
C LEU A 33 8.90 -12.50 -5.49
N THR A 34 9.12 -13.12 -6.66
CA THR A 34 8.40 -14.34 -7.05
C THR A 34 8.78 -15.52 -6.14
N SER A 35 10.06 -15.67 -5.77
CA SER A 35 10.44 -16.72 -4.81
C SER A 35 9.79 -16.51 -3.45
N LEU A 36 9.73 -15.26 -2.96
CA LEU A 36 9.07 -14.93 -1.70
C LEU A 36 7.55 -15.20 -1.71
N ASP A 37 6.90 -15.12 -2.88
CA ASP A 37 5.48 -15.47 -3.01
C ASP A 37 5.23 -16.98 -2.75
N HIS A 38 6.24 -17.84 -3.00
CA HIS A 38 6.20 -19.27 -2.74
C HIS A 38 6.66 -19.65 -1.32
N GLU A 39 7.49 -18.82 -0.67
CA GLU A 39 7.94 -19.07 0.72
C GLU A 39 6.81 -18.97 1.76
N GLU A 40 5.65 -18.43 1.37
CA GLU A 40 4.47 -18.44 2.24
C GLU A 40 4.00 -19.84 2.61
N ASP A 41 4.41 -20.85 1.84
CA ASP A 41 4.12 -22.27 2.10
C ASP A 41 5.18 -22.91 3.01
N ASP A 42 6.30 -22.23 3.32
CA ASP A 42 7.35 -22.75 4.21
C ASP A 42 6.96 -22.60 5.69
N PRO A 43 6.87 -23.71 6.45
CA PRO A 43 6.57 -23.68 7.88
C PRO A 43 7.73 -23.15 8.77
N GLY A 44 8.83 -22.66 8.18
CA GLY A 44 10.14 -22.51 8.82
C GLY A 44 10.33 -21.47 9.90
N THR A 45 9.42 -20.50 10.11
CA THR A 45 9.58 -19.50 11.17
C THR A 45 8.46 -19.59 12.21
N VAL A 46 8.81 -19.42 13.49
CA VAL A 46 7.87 -19.45 14.64
C VAL A 46 6.70 -18.48 14.41
N TRP A 47 6.95 -17.33 13.81
CA TRP A 47 5.98 -16.33 13.38
C TRP A 47 4.91 -16.88 12.43
N ASN A 48 5.34 -17.65 11.45
CA ASN A 48 4.45 -18.20 10.44
C ASN A 48 3.52 -19.29 11.00
N LYS A 49 3.97 -20.06 12.00
CA LYS A 49 3.18 -21.16 12.59
C LYS A 49 1.98 -20.67 13.39
N GLU A 50 2.15 -19.62 14.20
CA GLU A 50 1.05 -19.09 15.03
C GLU A 50 0.10 -18.18 14.23
N ALA A 51 0.64 -17.37 13.31
CA ALA A 51 -0.17 -16.56 12.39
C ALA A 51 -1.03 -17.45 11.49
N ARG A 52 -0.49 -18.56 10.96
CA ARG A 52 -1.22 -19.51 10.11
C ARG A 52 -2.35 -20.22 10.84
N LYS A 53 -2.19 -20.57 12.12
CA LYS A 53 -3.27 -21.17 12.91
C LYS A 53 -4.47 -20.25 13.14
N ARG A 54 -4.21 -18.94 13.24
CA ARG A 54 -5.26 -17.92 13.42
C ARG A 54 -5.94 -17.48 12.14
N ASP A 55 -5.24 -17.56 11.00
CA ASP A 55 -5.56 -16.81 9.80
C ASP A 55 -5.50 -17.64 8.50
N SER A 56 -5.79 -18.96 8.58
CA SER A 56 -5.80 -19.84 7.39
C SER A 56 -6.66 -19.32 6.24
N ASP A 57 -7.66 -18.48 6.55
CA ASP A 57 -8.63 -17.95 5.59
C ASP A 57 -8.30 -16.52 5.12
N ARG A 58 -7.16 -15.95 5.56
CA ARG A 58 -6.78 -14.58 5.21
C ARG A 58 -5.84 -14.55 4.02
N MET A 59 -6.05 -13.54 3.19
CA MET A 59 -5.16 -13.26 2.07
C MET A 59 -3.81 -12.74 2.60
N SER A 60 -2.71 -13.34 2.13
CA SER A 60 -1.38 -12.83 2.40
C SER A 60 -1.22 -11.41 1.82
N PRO A 61 -0.49 -10.51 2.51
CA PRO A 61 -0.22 -9.17 2.00
C PRO A 61 0.45 -9.16 0.62
N ARG A 62 1.29 -10.14 0.32
CA ARG A 62 1.95 -10.27 -0.98
C ARG A 62 0.95 -10.63 -2.07
N LYS A 63 0.08 -11.60 -1.82
CA LYS A 63 -1.02 -11.97 -2.74
C LYS A 63 -1.98 -10.79 -2.95
N ALA A 64 -2.27 -10.05 -1.89
CA ALA A 64 -3.08 -8.83 -1.99
C ALA A 64 -2.43 -7.78 -2.91
N TRP A 65 -1.12 -7.51 -2.76
CA TRP A 65 -0.42 -6.57 -3.64
C TRP A 65 -0.35 -7.04 -5.10
N ARG A 66 -0.24 -8.34 -5.36
CA ARG A 66 -0.35 -8.89 -6.73
C ARG A 66 -1.74 -8.64 -7.33
N ALA A 67 -2.79 -8.88 -6.55
CA ALA A 67 -4.16 -8.61 -6.97
C ALA A 67 -4.42 -7.12 -7.23
N ILE A 68 -3.92 -6.24 -6.35
CA ILE A 68 -4.01 -4.79 -6.50
C ILE A 68 -3.31 -4.35 -7.79
N GLN A 69 -2.07 -4.81 -8.02
CA GLN A 69 -1.31 -4.47 -9.23
C GLN A 69 -2.05 -4.92 -10.50
N ALA A 70 -2.71 -6.08 -10.47
CA ALA A 70 -3.47 -6.59 -11.61
C ALA A 70 -4.75 -5.78 -11.90
N GLY A 71 -5.35 -5.15 -10.88
CA GLY A 71 -6.55 -4.33 -11.02
C GLY A 71 -6.29 -2.85 -11.30
N MET A 72 -5.07 -2.36 -11.02
CA MET A 72 -4.75 -0.93 -11.19
C MET A 72 -4.55 -0.55 -12.67
N PRO A 73 -5.06 0.61 -13.11
CA PRO A 73 -4.69 1.16 -14.41
C PRO A 73 -3.23 1.65 -14.43
N GLU A 74 -2.64 1.76 -15.63
CA GLU A 74 -1.27 2.29 -15.79
C GLU A 74 -1.13 3.72 -15.26
N ASP A 75 -2.16 4.52 -15.43
CA ASP A 75 -2.20 5.91 -14.99
C ASP A 75 -2.95 6.04 -13.68
N VAL A 76 -2.31 5.72 -12.57
CA VAL A 76 -2.86 5.78 -11.22
C VAL A 76 -1.91 6.51 -10.29
N ILE A 77 -2.44 7.28 -9.35
CA ILE A 77 -1.68 7.82 -8.22
C ILE A 77 -1.93 6.95 -7.00
N ILE A 78 -0.86 6.49 -6.37
CA ILE A 78 -0.93 5.68 -5.16
C ILE A 78 -0.42 6.48 -3.98
N SER A 79 -1.10 6.37 -2.85
CA SER A 79 -0.58 6.80 -1.56
C SER A 79 -0.55 5.64 -0.57
N SER A 80 0.57 5.46 0.11
CA SER A 80 0.71 4.48 1.18
C SER A 80 0.83 5.17 2.53
N ASP A 81 0.08 4.66 3.50
CA ASP A 81 0.30 4.99 4.91
C ASP A 81 1.49 4.21 5.46
N ILE A 82 1.98 4.60 6.63
CA ILE A 82 3.11 3.96 7.31
C ILE A 82 2.71 2.60 7.92
N GLY A 83 3.68 1.79 8.26
CA GLY A 83 3.56 0.47 8.87
C GLY A 83 4.01 -0.67 7.95
N ASN A 84 3.67 -1.91 8.29
CA ASN A 84 4.01 -3.10 7.48
C ASN A 84 3.47 -3.00 6.04
N ASN A 85 2.32 -2.37 5.86
CA ASN A 85 1.74 -2.09 4.56
C ASN A 85 2.68 -1.26 3.67
N CYS A 86 3.27 -0.20 4.21
CA CYS A 86 4.22 0.63 3.48
C CYS A 86 5.48 -0.17 3.08
N ALA A 87 6.02 -0.96 4.00
CA ALA A 87 7.22 -1.77 3.74
C ALA A 87 7.00 -2.74 2.57
N ILE A 88 5.86 -3.44 2.54
CA ILE A 88 5.51 -4.35 1.44
C ILE A 88 5.16 -3.57 0.17
N GLY A 89 4.39 -2.49 0.31
CA GLY A 89 3.97 -1.63 -0.80
C GLY A 89 5.11 -0.92 -1.51
N ASN A 90 6.26 -0.73 -0.86
CA ASN A 90 7.46 -0.21 -1.52
C ASN A 90 8.12 -1.23 -2.47
N ALA A 91 7.82 -2.52 -2.33
CA ALA A 91 8.45 -3.57 -3.10
C ALA A 91 7.63 -4.03 -4.32
N TYR A 92 6.31 -4.03 -4.21
CA TYR A 92 5.42 -4.69 -5.18
C TYR A 92 4.91 -3.80 -6.32
N PRO A 93 4.44 -2.55 -6.12
CA PRO A 93 3.93 -1.73 -7.21
C PRO A 93 4.99 -1.41 -8.25
N THR A 94 4.60 -1.47 -9.51
CA THR A 94 5.44 -1.03 -10.64
C THR A 94 4.79 0.17 -11.32
N PHE A 95 5.62 1.16 -11.68
CA PHE A 95 5.18 2.39 -12.33
C PHE A 95 5.94 2.56 -13.65
N GLU A 96 5.19 2.66 -14.74
CA GLU A 96 5.76 2.87 -16.07
C GLU A 96 5.94 4.35 -16.42
N LYS A 97 5.13 5.21 -15.85
CA LYS A 97 5.11 6.65 -16.15
C LYS A 97 5.11 7.50 -14.88
N GLY A 98 6.11 8.38 -14.76
CA GLY A 98 6.13 9.46 -13.77
C GLY A 98 6.33 9.02 -12.32
N ARG A 99 6.22 10.00 -11.43
CA ARG A 99 6.28 9.80 -9.97
C ARG A 99 4.86 9.82 -9.43
N LYS A 100 4.30 8.64 -9.22
CA LYS A 100 2.90 8.49 -8.82
C LYS A 100 2.72 7.76 -7.49
N TYR A 101 3.78 7.67 -6.71
CA TYR A 101 3.77 7.04 -5.41
C TYR A 101 4.04 8.08 -4.32
N LEU A 102 3.06 8.27 -3.44
CA LEU A 102 3.13 9.16 -2.29
C LEU A 102 3.32 8.31 -1.02
N ALA A 103 4.29 8.68 -0.20
CA ALA A 103 4.55 8.03 1.06
C ALA A 103 5.01 9.08 2.10
N PRO A 104 4.81 8.81 3.40
CA PRO A 104 5.05 9.83 4.44
C PRO A 104 6.53 10.15 4.71
N GLY A 105 7.45 9.66 3.91
CA GLY A 105 8.86 10.01 3.94
C GLY A 105 9.59 9.64 5.23
N LEU A 106 10.52 10.49 5.67
CA LEU A 106 11.40 10.22 6.81
C LEU A 106 10.67 10.28 8.16
N PHE A 107 9.72 11.16 8.32
CA PHE A 107 9.00 11.30 9.59
C PHE A 107 8.02 10.15 9.84
N GLY A 108 7.42 9.60 8.80
CA GLY A 108 6.55 8.44 8.85
C GLY A 108 5.30 8.57 9.73
N PRO A 109 4.51 9.66 9.64
CA PRO A 109 3.31 9.79 10.46
C PRO A 109 2.24 8.78 10.02
N CYS A 110 1.64 8.08 10.98
CA CYS A 110 0.42 7.32 10.75
C CYS A 110 -0.76 8.25 10.45
N GLY A 111 -1.70 7.80 9.61
CA GLY A 111 -2.84 8.61 9.18
C GLY A 111 -2.56 9.50 7.97
N TYR A 112 -1.42 9.34 7.30
CA TYR A 112 -1.04 10.10 6.10
C TYR A 112 -1.80 9.65 4.86
N GLY A 113 -2.01 8.35 4.69
CA GLY A 113 -2.45 7.74 3.43
C GLY A 113 -3.80 8.26 2.96
N PHE A 114 -4.78 8.37 3.85
CA PHE A 114 -6.13 8.76 3.49
C PHE A 114 -6.25 10.27 3.15
N PRO A 115 -5.80 11.23 3.97
CA PRO A 115 -5.86 12.64 3.61
C PRO A 115 -5.05 12.98 2.36
N SER A 116 -3.94 12.28 2.12
CA SER A 116 -3.08 12.57 0.96
C SER A 116 -3.74 12.20 -0.37
N ILE A 117 -4.59 11.15 -0.42
CA ILE A 117 -5.32 10.82 -1.65
C ILE A 117 -6.43 11.83 -1.97
N LEU A 118 -7.01 12.46 -0.97
CA LEU A 118 -7.96 13.57 -1.18
C LEU A 118 -7.26 14.73 -1.89
N GLY A 119 -6.11 15.14 -1.37
CA GLY A 119 -5.30 16.18 -2.01
C GLY A 119 -4.83 15.81 -3.41
N ALA A 120 -4.39 14.56 -3.60
CA ALA A 120 -3.96 14.06 -4.90
C ALA A 120 -5.09 14.08 -5.94
N LYS A 121 -6.31 13.67 -5.55
CA LYS A 121 -7.47 13.66 -6.43
C LYS A 121 -7.94 15.07 -6.79
N ILE A 122 -7.89 16.00 -5.85
CA ILE A 122 -8.19 17.42 -6.13
C ILE A 122 -7.18 18.01 -7.11
N GLY A 123 -5.89 17.68 -6.94
CA GLY A 123 -4.82 18.15 -7.83
C GLY A 123 -4.82 17.49 -9.21
N CYS A 124 -5.35 16.27 -9.32
CA CYS A 124 -5.41 15.47 -10.54
C CYS A 124 -6.79 14.82 -10.70
N PRO A 125 -7.85 15.60 -10.97
CA PRO A 125 -9.23 15.12 -10.89
C PRO A 125 -9.58 14.01 -11.89
N SER A 126 -8.92 13.94 -13.04
CA SER A 126 -9.12 12.92 -14.07
C SER A 126 -8.29 11.64 -13.87
N THR A 127 -7.35 11.63 -12.91
CA THR A 127 -6.50 10.47 -12.67
C THR A 127 -7.06 9.64 -11.51
N PRO A 128 -7.20 8.31 -11.64
CA PRO A 128 -7.56 7.45 -10.53
C PRO A 128 -6.55 7.57 -9.37
N VAL A 129 -7.05 7.57 -8.15
CA VAL A 129 -6.22 7.67 -6.94
C VAL A 129 -6.59 6.56 -5.96
N ILE A 130 -5.58 5.84 -5.47
CA ILE A 130 -5.76 4.74 -4.53
C ILE A 130 -4.87 4.98 -3.30
N GLY A 131 -5.48 4.96 -2.12
CA GLY A 131 -4.78 4.96 -0.84
C GLY A 131 -4.67 3.57 -0.25
N PHE A 132 -3.59 3.32 0.49
CA PHE A 132 -3.35 2.09 1.22
C PHE A 132 -2.98 2.38 2.66
N ALA A 133 -3.62 1.69 3.59
CA ALA A 133 -3.28 1.77 5.01
C ALA A 133 -3.54 0.45 5.72
N GLY A 134 -2.85 0.22 6.84
CA GLY A 134 -3.29 -0.73 7.84
C GLY A 134 -4.49 -0.16 8.61
N ASP A 135 -5.23 -1.04 9.27
CA ASP A 135 -6.39 -0.68 10.07
C ASP A 135 -6.06 0.32 11.19
N GLY A 136 -4.92 0.18 11.87
CA GLY A 136 -4.49 1.15 12.87
C GLY A 136 -4.24 2.54 12.30
N ALA A 137 -3.43 2.64 11.24
CA ALA A 137 -3.11 3.92 10.62
C ALA A 137 -4.35 4.61 10.02
N PHE A 138 -5.23 3.85 9.36
CA PHE A 138 -6.49 4.38 8.85
C PHE A 138 -7.39 4.93 9.97
N GLY A 139 -7.44 4.25 11.12
CA GLY A 139 -8.22 4.67 12.28
C GLY A 139 -7.88 6.09 12.78
N ILE A 140 -6.65 6.55 12.57
CA ILE A 140 -6.22 7.91 12.97
C ILE A 140 -6.89 9.00 12.14
N SER A 141 -7.07 8.77 10.83
CA SER A 141 -7.63 9.75 9.90
C SER A 141 -9.03 9.38 9.39
N MET A 142 -9.67 8.38 9.97
CA MET A 142 -10.97 7.87 9.57
C MET A 142 -12.08 8.94 9.62
N ASN A 143 -11.98 9.92 10.49
CA ASN A 143 -12.90 11.06 10.56
C ASN A 143 -13.00 11.85 9.24
N GLU A 144 -11.97 11.83 8.39
CA GLU A 144 -12.00 12.47 7.07
C GLU A 144 -13.00 11.81 6.10
N MET A 145 -13.52 10.62 6.42
CA MET A 145 -14.61 10.00 5.66
C MET A 145 -15.87 10.87 5.62
N SER A 146 -16.11 11.66 6.66
CA SER A 146 -17.22 12.63 6.68
C SER A 146 -17.07 13.72 5.61
N SER A 147 -15.83 14.09 5.29
CA SER A 147 -15.52 15.02 4.20
C SER A 147 -15.71 14.37 2.83
N CYS A 148 -15.34 13.10 2.70
CA CYS A 148 -15.47 12.34 1.44
C CYS A 148 -16.92 12.06 1.04
N ALA A 149 -17.85 12.03 2.00
CA ALA A 149 -19.28 11.84 1.74
C ALA A 149 -19.96 13.03 1.03
N ARG A 150 -19.25 14.14 0.89
CA ARG A 150 -19.75 15.33 0.18
C ARG A 150 -19.80 15.06 -1.32
N LYS A 151 -20.99 15.25 -1.90
CA LYS A 151 -21.25 14.94 -3.32
C LYS A 151 -20.41 15.75 -4.32
N GLU A 152 -19.94 16.90 -3.92
CA GLU A 152 -19.07 17.78 -4.74
C GLU A 152 -17.61 17.32 -4.79
N TRP A 153 -17.22 16.33 -3.98
CA TRP A 153 -15.86 15.82 -3.96
C TRP A 153 -15.70 14.66 -4.94
N PRO A 154 -14.55 14.59 -5.63
CA PRO A 154 -14.31 13.51 -6.56
C PRO A 154 -14.12 12.16 -5.84
N ALA A 155 -14.54 11.09 -6.50
CA ALA A 155 -14.39 9.73 -5.98
C ALA A 155 -12.92 9.35 -5.80
N ILE A 156 -12.64 8.64 -4.71
CA ILE A 156 -11.33 8.08 -4.37
C ILE A 156 -11.50 6.63 -3.91
N THR A 157 -10.40 5.88 -3.91
CA THR A 157 -10.40 4.50 -3.38
C THR A 157 -9.42 4.40 -2.21
N MET A 158 -9.88 3.84 -1.09
CA MET A 158 -9.03 3.52 0.06
C MET A 158 -9.04 2.02 0.33
N VAL A 159 -7.89 1.39 0.30
CA VAL A 159 -7.69 -0.03 0.62
C VAL A 159 -7.15 -0.16 2.04
N ILE A 160 -7.86 -0.88 2.90
CA ILE A 160 -7.48 -1.09 4.29
C ILE A 160 -7.04 -2.53 4.48
N PHE A 161 -5.75 -2.72 4.76
CA PHE A 161 -5.19 -4.01 5.16
C PHE A 161 -5.52 -4.25 6.63
N ARG A 162 -6.43 -5.16 6.86
CA ARG A 162 -6.97 -5.42 8.20
C ARG A 162 -6.33 -6.65 8.83
N ASN A 163 -5.50 -6.42 9.83
CA ASN A 163 -4.87 -7.47 10.62
C ASN A 163 -5.24 -7.42 12.12
N TYR A 164 -6.12 -6.52 12.53
CA TYR A 164 -6.63 -6.30 13.88
C TYR A 164 -5.56 -5.91 14.89
N GLN A 165 -4.53 -5.24 14.45
CA GLN A 165 -3.42 -4.85 15.35
C GLN A 165 -2.57 -3.75 14.74
N TRP A 166 -1.87 -3.02 15.60
CA TRP A 166 -0.72 -2.20 15.26
C TRP A 166 0.47 -3.11 14.92
N GLY A 167 0.47 -3.71 13.75
CA GLY A 167 1.35 -4.82 13.40
C GLY A 167 2.84 -4.47 13.40
N ALA A 168 3.22 -3.24 13.03
CA ALA A 168 4.60 -2.78 13.10
C ALA A 168 5.06 -2.61 14.56
N GLU A 169 4.22 -2.02 15.40
CA GLU A 169 4.51 -1.83 16.83
C GLU A 169 4.56 -3.16 17.59
N LYS A 170 3.66 -4.07 17.29
CA LYS A 170 3.70 -5.42 17.85
C LYS A 170 5.01 -6.14 17.51
N ARG A 171 5.47 -6.02 16.27
CA ARG A 171 6.76 -6.56 15.85
C ARG A 171 7.92 -5.94 16.61
N ASN A 172 7.89 -4.63 16.83
CA ASN A 172 8.89 -3.92 17.61
C ASN A 172 8.89 -4.40 19.06
N SER A 173 7.71 -4.63 19.65
CA SER A 173 7.59 -5.16 21.01
C SER A 173 8.22 -6.53 21.17
N ILE A 174 8.09 -7.41 20.17
CA ILE A 174 8.78 -8.71 20.15
C ILE A 174 10.30 -8.54 20.11
N LEU A 175 10.80 -7.64 19.28
CA LEU A 175 12.23 -7.47 19.07
C LEU A 175 12.94 -6.79 20.25
N TRP A 176 12.23 -5.91 20.98
CA TRP A 176 12.84 -5.00 21.97
C TRP A 176 12.36 -5.22 23.39
N PHE A 177 11.21 -5.90 23.60
CA PHE A 177 10.53 -5.99 24.90
C PHE A 177 10.08 -7.40 25.26
N ASP A 178 10.74 -8.44 24.75
CA ASP A 178 10.48 -9.86 25.10
C ASP A 178 8.98 -10.25 25.03
N ASP A 179 8.34 -9.93 23.92
CA ASP A 179 6.91 -10.22 23.68
C ASP A 179 5.92 -9.52 24.63
N ASN A 180 6.32 -8.50 25.34
CA ASN A 180 5.43 -7.68 26.15
C ASN A 180 4.64 -6.71 25.25
N PHE A 181 3.40 -7.05 24.98
CA PHE A 181 2.50 -6.23 24.16
C PHE A 181 1.58 -5.37 25.01
N VAL A 182 1.57 -4.07 24.75
CA VAL A 182 0.64 -3.13 25.39
C VAL A 182 -0.03 -2.28 24.32
N GLY A 183 -1.38 -2.36 24.25
CA GLY A 183 -2.17 -1.52 23.36
C GLY A 183 -1.97 -1.78 21.88
N THR A 184 -1.50 -2.96 21.48
CA THR A 184 -1.25 -3.30 20.06
C THR A 184 -2.42 -3.95 19.36
N GLU A 185 -3.41 -4.46 20.09
CA GLU A 185 -4.59 -5.13 19.52
C GLU A 185 -5.68 -4.12 19.20
N LEU A 186 -6.37 -4.33 18.08
CA LEU A 186 -7.53 -3.57 17.64
C LEU A 186 -8.79 -4.42 17.72
N ASP A 187 -9.95 -3.77 17.85
CA ASP A 187 -11.24 -4.45 17.94
C ASP A 187 -11.54 -5.26 16.67
N PRO A 188 -11.73 -6.58 16.78
CA PRO A 188 -12.05 -7.44 15.66
C PRO A 188 -13.49 -7.25 15.11
N GLU A 189 -14.39 -6.66 15.87
CA GLU A 189 -15.79 -6.44 15.47
C GLU A 189 -15.98 -5.16 14.62
N LEU A 190 -15.01 -4.24 14.65
CA LEU A 190 -15.07 -3.01 13.87
C LEU A 190 -15.09 -3.30 12.37
N SER A 191 -16.06 -2.75 11.65
CA SER A 191 -16.17 -2.88 10.19
C SER A 191 -15.99 -1.53 9.48
N TYR A 192 -14.84 -1.33 8.85
CA TYR A 192 -14.57 -0.12 8.07
C TYR A 192 -15.50 0.02 6.86
N ALA A 193 -15.91 -1.08 6.24
CA ALA A 193 -16.89 -1.06 5.15
C ALA A 193 -18.24 -0.48 5.62
N LYS A 194 -18.75 -0.94 6.78
CA LYS A 194 -19.99 -0.39 7.36
C LYS A 194 -19.86 1.08 7.78
N ILE A 195 -18.68 1.48 8.26
CA ILE A 195 -18.43 2.88 8.59
C ILE A 195 -18.43 3.73 7.31
N ALA A 196 -17.83 3.25 6.23
CA ALA A 196 -17.86 3.92 4.93
C ALA A 196 -19.31 4.11 4.43
N GLU A 197 -20.11 3.07 4.50
CA GLU A 197 -21.55 3.11 4.16
C GLU A 197 -22.32 4.11 5.03
N ALA A 198 -22.09 4.11 6.34
CA ALA A 198 -22.71 5.06 7.27
C ALA A 198 -22.31 6.52 6.99
N CYS A 199 -21.12 6.75 6.42
CA CYS A 199 -20.65 8.06 5.94
C CYS A 199 -21.13 8.39 4.51
N GLY A 200 -21.94 7.55 3.86
CA GLY A 200 -22.45 7.77 2.51
C GLY A 200 -21.47 7.38 1.37
N SER A 201 -20.39 6.67 1.69
CA SER A 201 -19.44 6.09 0.74
C SER A 201 -19.78 4.62 0.46
N LYS A 202 -19.12 4.01 -0.54
CA LYS A 202 -19.23 2.57 -0.77
C LYS A 202 -18.25 1.82 0.13
N GLY A 203 -18.73 0.78 0.80
CA GLY A 203 -17.94 -0.13 1.63
C GLY A 203 -17.93 -1.54 1.04
N VAL A 204 -16.74 -2.10 0.80
CA VAL A 204 -16.58 -3.46 0.25
C VAL A 204 -15.63 -4.25 1.12
N LEU A 205 -16.03 -5.46 1.53
CA LEU A 205 -15.16 -6.43 2.19
C LEU A 205 -14.74 -7.49 1.18
N VAL A 206 -13.44 -7.61 0.95
CA VAL A 206 -12.85 -8.61 0.04
C VAL A 206 -12.03 -9.64 0.80
N LYS A 207 -12.09 -10.90 0.40
CA LYS A 207 -11.37 -12.01 1.01
C LYS A 207 -10.46 -12.77 0.05
N THR A 208 -10.69 -12.62 -1.25
CA THR A 208 -9.94 -13.33 -2.29
C THR A 208 -9.21 -12.36 -3.22
N GLN A 209 -8.17 -12.87 -3.91
CA GLN A 209 -7.43 -12.10 -4.91
C GLN A 209 -8.35 -11.65 -6.07
N VAL A 210 -9.28 -12.51 -6.48
CA VAL A 210 -10.21 -12.20 -7.58
C VAL A 210 -11.14 -11.06 -7.20
N GLU A 211 -11.76 -11.14 -6.01
CA GLU A 211 -12.61 -10.06 -5.48
C GLU A 211 -11.84 -8.74 -5.36
N LEU A 212 -10.59 -8.80 -4.86
CA LEU A 212 -9.77 -7.61 -4.70
C LEU A 212 -9.40 -6.97 -6.04
N THR A 213 -8.99 -7.78 -7.02
CA THR A 213 -8.65 -7.30 -8.38
C THR A 213 -9.85 -6.61 -9.01
N GLU A 214 -11.03 -7.22 -8.92
CA GLU A 214 -12.26 -6.65 -9.49
C GLU A 214 -12.70 -5.39 -8.75
N ALA A 215 -12.64 -5.37 -7.42
CA ALA A 215 -12.98 -4.19 -6.63
C ALA A 215 -12.07 -2.99 -6.97
N ILE A 216 -10.76 -3.21 -7.14
CA ILE A 216 -9.83 -2.15 -7.56
C ILE A 216 -10.16 -1.64 -8.96
N LYS A 217 -10.41 -2.55 -9.91
CA LYS A 217 -10.75 -2.19 -11.29
C LYS A 217 -12.01 -1.34 -11.35
N VAL A 218 -13.11 -1.83 -10.79
CA VAL A 218 -14.39 -1.11 -10.74
C VAL A 218 -14.24 0.24 -10.05
N SER A 219 -13.57 0.31 -8.91
CA SER A 219 -13.38 1.56 -8.18
C SER A 219 -12.55 2.59 -8.94
N CYS A 220 -11.60 2.16 -9.76
CA CYS A 220 -10.83 3.08 -10.63
C CYS A 220 -11.65 3.56 -11.83
N GLU A 221 -12.50 2.71 -12.41
CA GLU A 221 -13.41 3.08 -13.49
C GLU A 221 -14.45 4.12 -13.01
N GLU A 222 -14.96 3.98 -11.80
CA GLU A 222 -15.90 4.93 -11.20
C GLU A 222 -15.29 6.30 -10.85
N GLN A 223 -13.96 6.43 -10.87
CA GLN A 223 -13.25 7.67 -10.63
C GLN A 223 -13.00 8.51 -11.89
N GLN A 224 -13.24 7.95 -13.06
CA GLN A 224 -13.08 8.63 -14.35
C GLN A 224 -14.36 9.34 -14.76
#